data_318d2ebda958ae3d5c3e0445dcf0926e
#
_entry.id   318d2ebda958ae3d5c3e0445dcf0926e
#
_cell.length_a   1.000
_cell.length_b   1.000
_cell.length_c   1.000
_cell.angle_alpha   90.00
_cell.angle_beta   90.00
_cell.angle_gamma   90.00
#
_symmetry.space_group_name_H-M   'P 1'
#
loop_
_entity.id
_entity.type
_entity.pdbx_description
1 polymer ?
#
loop_
_entity_poly.entity_id
_entity_poly.type
_entity_poly.pdbx_seq_one_letter_code
_entity_poly.pdbx_strand_id
1 'polypeptide(L)'
;MRRIPATLIALALPLLAPAHAQRGAAPGDVGQVNVGGTPRISAADAARPVPRMPDGKPDLTGPWVGGGSNADIEREGGLKPGELPLLPWARELRDKRKTEDEPYTACLPMGVPRVNPYPWKFAMTYTSKGLTQIYVLHETGDAGAHRVIYMDGRKHPEPDDLFPSWFGHSIGHWEGDTLVVDTIGYNDKFWFDSRGTPHTDQLHTIERWTPINYGTLVNELTIIDPGTFSKPVTLKFTATHIRPDLDLLEFICLEDNQYGKAGGFTPASERK
;
A
#
# COMPACT_ATOMS: atom_id res chain seq x y z
N MET A 1 -67.11 35.53 25.42
CA MET A 1 -65.70 35.85 25.17
C MET A 1 -64.84 34.72 25.76
N ARG A 2 -64.43 33.74 24.92
CA ARG A 2 -63.60 32.64 25.34
C ARG A 2 -62.18 32.95 24.85
N ARG A 3 -61.24 33.03 25.77
CA ARG A 3 -59.79 33.19 25.47
C ARG A 3 -59.19 31.82 25.19
N ILE A 4 -58.53 31.68 24.03
CA ILE A 4 -57.74 30.50 23.62
C ILE A 4 -56.34 30.72 24.13
N PRO A 5 -55.67 29.72 24.80
CA PRO A 5 -54.28 29.87 25.19
C PRO A 5 -53.36 29.54 23.99
N ALA A 6 -52.39 30.39 23.76
CA ALA A 6 -51.34 30.16 22.77
C ALA A 6 -50.34 29.14 23.29
N THR A 7 -50.26 27.98 22.63
CA THR A 7 -49.25 26.96 22.91
C THR A 7 -47.97 27.31 22.12
N LEU A 8 -46.92 27.67 22.84
CA LEU A 8 -45.58 27.85 22.26
C LEU A 8 -44.98 26.46 21.91
N ILE A 9 -44.84 26.18 20.62
CA ILE A 9 -44.08 25.05 20.12
C ILE A 9 -42.62 25.48 20.07
N ALA A 10 -41.82 24.96 21.01
CA ALA A 10 -40.33 25.07 20.94
C ALA A 10 -39.81 24.15 19.86
N LEU A 11 -39.34 24.70 18.74
CA LEU A 11 -38.55 23.99 17.75
C LEU A 11 -37.17 23.72 18.33
N ALA A 12 -36.93 22.47 18.69
CA ALA A 12 -35.56 22.00 18.97
C ALA A 12 -34.81 21.82 17.64
N LEU A 13 -33.87 22.71 17.35
CA LEU A 13 -32.90 22.51 16.29
C LEU A 13 -31.94 21.36 16.71
N PRO A 14 -31.71 20.37 15.87
CA PRO A 14 -30.63 19.39 16.13
C PRO A 14 -29.30 20.14 16.09
N LEU A 15 -28.54 20.04 17.17
CA LEU A 15 -27.13 20.41 17.21
C LEU A 15 -26.38 19.49 16.21
N LEU A 16 -26.00 20.03 15.07
CA LEU A 16 -25.04 19.43 14.18
C LEU A 16 -23.73 19.30 14.96
N ALA A 17 -23.35 18.06 15.29
CA ALA A 17 -22.03 17.76 15.80
C ALA A 17 -20.99 18.26 14.77
N PRO A 18 -19.92 18.94 15.20
CA PRO A 18 -18.88 19.35 14.27
C PRO A 18 -18.29 18.10 13.60
N ALA A 19 -18.23 18.12 12.27
CA ALA A 19 -17.46 17.16 11.52
C ALA A 19 -16.04 17.13 12.13
N HIS A 20 -15.58 15.94 12.51
CA HIS A 20 -14.22 15.78 13.00
C HIS A 20 -13.29 16.16 11.85
N ALA A 21 -12.77 17.39 11.89
CA ALA A 21 -11.64 17.76 11.05
C ALA A 21 -10.54 16.76 11.37
N GLN A 22 -10.08 16.03 10.35
CA GLN A 22 -8.87 15.21 10.46
C GLN A 22 -7.77 16.15 10.94
N ARG A 23 -7.21 15.89 12.12
CA ARG A 23 -6.07 16.65 12.62
C ARG A 23 -4.93 16.34 11.67
N GLY A 24 -4.44 17.36 10.96
CA GLY A 24 -3.19 17.26 10.20
C GLY A 24 -2.10 16.67 11.09
N ALA A 25 -1.29 15.81 10.52
CA ALA A 25 -0.15 15.21 11.20
C ALA A 25 0.77 16.31 11.76
N ALA A 26 1.30 16.11 12.95
CA ALA A 26 2.24 17.05 13.55
C ALA A 26 3.55 17.13 12.74
N PRO A 27 4.24 18.28 12.68
CA PRO A 27 5.53 18.40 12.01
C PRO A 27 6.53 17.37 12.59
N GLY A 28 7.02 16.46 11.75
CA GLY A 28 7.90 15.35 12.12
C GLY A 28 7.32 13.96 11.93
N ASP A 29 6.04 13.84 11.59
CA ASP A 29 5.34 12.55 11.51
C ASP A 29 5.20 12.03 10.05
N VAL A 30 6.10 12.46 9.18
CA VAL A 30 6.13 12.01 7.79
C VAL A 30 6.77 10.64 7.72
N GLY A 31 5.96 9.64 7.43
CA GLY A 31 6.36 8.24 7.37
C GLY A 31 5.71 7.36 8.45
N GLN A 32 5.05 7.95 9.44
CA GLN A 32 4.18 7.21 10.34
C GLN A 32 2.71 7.42 9.97
N VAL A 33 2.29 6.83 8.86
CA VAL A 33 0.86 6.54 8.72
C VAL A 33 0.51 5.69 9.92
N ASN A 34 -0.44 6.16 10.71
CA ASN A 34 -0.93 5.42 11.85
C ASN A 34 -1.74 4.20 11.36
N VAL A 35 -1.03 3.19 10.85
CA VAL A 35 -1.60 1.93 10.38
C VAL A 35 -2.44 1.28 11.48
N GLY A 36 -2.17 1.64 12.76
CA GLY A 36 -2.93 1.23 13.92
C GLY A 36 -4.32 1.89 14.04
N GLY A 37 -4.55 3.01 13.35
CA GLY A 37 -5.84 3.73 13.36
C GLY A 37 -6.86 3.23 12.33
N THR A 38 -6.48 2.43 11.34
CA THR A 38 -7.39 1.90 10.33
C THR A 38 -8.34 0.88 10.96
N PRO A 39 -9.68 1.08 10.89
CA PRO A 39 -10.64 0.17 11.49
C PRO A 39 -10.57 -1.21 10.82
N ARG A 40 -10.33 -2.23 11.62
CA ARG A 40 -10.23 -3.62 11.16
C ARG A 40 -11.53 -4.36 11.44
N ILE A 41 -11.75 -5.48 10.74
CA ILE A 41 -12.88 -6.37 11.06
C ILE A 41 -12.70 -7.01 12.44
N SER A 42 -13.80 -7.51 13.00
CA SER A 42 -13.75 -8.23 14.28
C SER A 42 -12.91 -9.51 14.17
N ALA A 43 -12.37 -10.00 15.27
CA ALA A 43 -11.64 -11.28 15.30
C ALA A 43 -12.52 -12.46 14.85
N ALA A 44 -13.81 -12.45 15.17
CA ALA A 44 -14.76 -13.46 14.75
C ALA A 44 -14.98 -13.44 13.23
N ASP A 45 -15.14 -12.25 12.65
CA ASP A 45 -15.25 -12.12 11.19
C ASP A 45 -13.94 -12.51 10.49
N ALA A 46 -12.81 -12.11 11.03
CA ALA A 46 -11.50 -12.46 10.47
C ALA A 46 -11.28 -13.97 10.37
N ALA A 47 -11.78 -14.73 11.36
CA ALA A 47 -11.63 -16.19 11.41
C ALA A 47 -12.53 -16.96 10.40
N ARG A 48 -13.43 -16.28 9.69
CA ARG A 48 -14.27 -16.94 8.68
C ARG A 48 -13.44 -17.57 7.56
N PRO A 49 -13.98 -18.61 6.87
CA PRO A 49 -13.35 -19.14 5.69
C PRO A 49 -13.14 -18.08 4.60
N VAL A 50 -12.09 -18.27 3.81
CA VAL A 50 -11.79 -17.42 2.65
C VAL A 50 -12.91 -17.54 1.62
N PRO A 51 -13.54 -16.44 1.19
CA PRO A 51 -14.49 -16.46 0.10
C PRO A 51 -13.85 -16.94 -1.22
N ARG A 52 -14.67 -17.44 -2.12
CA ARG A 52 -14.21 -17.94 -3.42
C ARG A 52 -14.82 -17.15 -4.58
N MET A 53 -13.99 -16.88 -5.56
CA MET A 53 -14.41 -16.37 -6.86
C MET A 53 -15.14 -17.49 -7.66
N PRO A 54 -15.90 -17.15 -8.73
CA PRO A 54 -16.62 -18.16 -9.54
C PRO A 54 -15.74 -19.25 -10.15
N ASP A 55 -14.46 -18.99 -10.36
CA ASP A 55 -13.46 -19.96 -10.84
C ASP A 55 -12.86 -20.83 -9.71
N GLY A 56 -13.36 -20.69 -8.47
CA GLY A 56 -12.93 -21.44 -7.30
C GLY A 56 -11.67 -20.90 -6.62
N LYS A 57 -11.01 -19.89 -7.19
CA LYS A 57 -9.84 -19.25 -6.57
C LYS A 57 -10.26 -18.39 -5.38
N PRO A 58 -9.35 -18.15 -4.42
CA PRO A 58 -9.62 -17.25 -3.31
C PRO A 58 -10.03 -15.85 -3.79
N ASP A 59 -11.03 -15.29 -3.15
CA ASP A 59 -11.35 -13.86 -3.30
C ASP A 59 -10.42 -13.04 -2.42
N LEU A 60 -9.45 -12.39 -3.04
CA LEU A 60 -8.46 -11.54 -2.37
C LEU A 60 -8.77 -10.04 -2.50
N THR A 61 -9.95 -9.65 -2.97
CA THR A 61 -10.24 -8.25 -3.34
C THR A 61 -9.98 -7.26 -2.20
N GLY A 62 -10.23 -7.61 -0.95
CA GLY A 62 -9.96 -6.71 0.19
C GLY A 62 -11.13 -5.76 0.49
N PRO A 63 -10.93 -4.60 1.14
CA PRO A 63 -9.65 -3.86 1.30
C PRO A 63 -8.75 -4.39 2.42
N TRP A 64 -7.45 -4.18 2.26
CA TRP A 64 -6.38 -4.65 3.13
C TRP A 64 -5.54 -3.52 3.70
N VAL A 65 -4.83 -3.77 4.81
CA VAL A 65 -3.77 -2.92 5.34
C VAL A 65 -2.61 -3.79 5.82
N GLY A 66 -1.37 -3.39 5.54
CA GLY A 66 -0.18 -4.20 5.80
C GLY A 66 0.19 -5.10 4.61
N GLY A 67 1.02 -6.09 4.83
CA GLY A 67 1.55 -6.96 3.78
C GLY A 67 2.85 -6.49 3.15
N GLY A 68 3.51 -5.47 3.74
CA GLY A 68 4.80 -4.95 3.33
C GLY A 68 5.50 -4.21 4.46
N SER A 69 6.60 -3.53 4.15
CA SER A 69 7.40 -2.79 5.12
C SER A 69 7.02 -1.31 5.16
N ASN A 70 7.24 -0.68 6.31
CA ASN A 70 7.10 0.75 6.50
C ASN A 70 8.37 1.37 7.08
N ALA A 71 8.69 1.05 8.33
CA ALA A 71 9.78 1.67 9.07
C ALA A 71 11.10 0.89 8.93
N ASP A 72 11.06 -0.43 8.88
CA ASP A 72 12.24 -1.28 8.93
C ASP A 72 11.91 -2.64 8.28
N ILE A 73 12.35 -2.83 7.04
CA ILE A 73 12.08 -4.02 6.26
C ILE A 73 12.65 -5.30 6.92
N GLU A 74 13.78 -5.19 7.62
CA GLU A 74 14.42 -6.31 8.30
C GLU A 74 13.54 -6.83 9.44
N ARG A 75 13.16 -5.94 10.36
CA ARG A 75 12.34 -6.27 11.50
C ARG A 75 10.91 -6.66 11.10
N GLU A 76 10.29 -5.87 10.24
CA GLU A 76 8.89 -6.07 9.81
C GLU A 76 8.75 -7.30 8.92
N GLY A 77 9.82 -7.67 8.20
CA GLY A 77 9.93 -8.88 7.40
C GLY A 77 10.30 -10.14 8.18
N GLY A 78 10.41 -10.03 9.53
CA GLY A 78 10.63 -11.17 10.41
C GLY A 78 12.10 -11.58 10.61
N LEU A 79 13.05 -10.75 10.21
CA LEU A 79 14.48 -10.97 10.45
C LEU A 79 14.92 -10.35 11.78
N LYS A 80 16.02 -10.85 12.33
CA LYS A 80 16.70 -10.23 13.46
C LYS A 80 17.60 -9.08 12.98
N PRO A 81 17.91 -8.10 13.84
CA PRO A 81 18.81 -7.01 13.49
C PRO A 81 20.16 -7.50 12.96
N GLY A 82 20.53 -7.05 11.76
CA GLY A 82 21.78 -7.40 11.09
C GLY A 82 21.70 -8.64 10.19
N GLU A 83 20.56 -9.34 10.13
CA GLU A 83 20.38 -10.51 9.26
C GLU A 83 20.08 -10.15 7.80
N LEU A 84 19.64 -8.90 7.52
CA LEU A 84 19.43 -8.46 6.15
C LEU A 84 20.78 -8.45 5.41
N PRO A 85 20.95 -9.25 4.34
CA PRO A 85 22.27 -9.52 3.73
C PRO A 85 22.75 -8.38 2.82
N LEU A 86 22.68 -7.13 3.31
CA LEU A 86 23.12 -5.95 2.58
C LEU A 86 24.62 -5.98 2.29
N LEU A 87 24.99 -5.64 1.06
CA LEU A 87 26.36 -5.34 0.68
C LEU A 87 26.89 -4.12 1.47
N PRO A 88 28.21 -3.97 1.68
CA PRO A 88 28.78 -2.88 2.48
C PRO A 88 28.30 -1.48 2.05
N TRP A 89 28.33 -1.18 0.75
CA TRP A 89 27.89 0.11 0.22
C TRP A 89 26.41 0.40 0.50
N ALA A 90 25.54 -0.61 0.39
CA ALA A 90 24.10 -0.45 0.61
C ALA A 90 23.79 -0.19 2.09
N ARG A 91 24.54 -0.83 2.99
CA ARG A 91 24.47 -0.55 4.43
C ARG A 91 24.93 0.87 4.75
N GLU A 92 26.07 1.27 4.21
CA GLU A 92 26.62 2.62 4.40
C GLU A 92 25.68 3.69 3.85
N LEU A 93 25.09 3.47 2.67
CA LEU A 93 24.11 4.39 2.09
C LEU A 93 22.86 4.49 2.96
N ARG A 94 22.29 3.35 3.39
CA ARG A 94 21.14 3.34 4.29
C ARG A 94 21.41 4.13 5.57
N ASP A 95 22.57 3.92 6.18
CA ASP A 95 22.92 4.54 7.46
C ASP A 95 23.19 6.07 7.33
N LYS A 96 23.46 6.57 6.11
CA LYS A 96 23.62 8.00 5.79
C LYS A 96 22.35 8.72 5.39
N ARG A 97 21.34 7.99 4.89
CA ARG A 97 20.07 8.57 4.41
C ARG A 97 19.28 9.17 5.57
N LYS A 98 18.57 10.26 5.28
CA LYS A 98 17.71 10.96 6.21
C LYS A 98 16.28 10.96 5.68
N THR A 99 15.32 11.13 6.56
CA THR A 99 13.89 11.14 6.19
C THR A 99 13.55 12.19 5.13
N GLU A 100 14.18 13.36 5.20
CA GLU A 100 13.99 14.43 4.21
C GLU A 100 14.49 14.07 2.79
N ASP A 101 15.31 13.03 2.66
CA ASP A 101 15.82 12.54 1.38
C ASP A 101 14.90 11.48 0.77
N GLU A 102 13.89 11.01 1.51
CA GLU A 102 12.96 9.98 1.04
C GLU A 102 12.17 10.50 -0.18
N PRO A 103 12.13 9.75 -1.30
CA PRO A 103 11.41 10.17 -2.52
C PRO A 103 9.93 10.49 -2.26
N TYR A 104 9.29 9.80 -1.33
CA TYR A 104 7.90 10.05 -0.96
C TYR A 104 7.68 11.45 -0.35
N THR A 105 8.68 12.09 0.25
CA THR A 105 8.58 13.49 0.70
C THR A 105 8.35 14.48 -0.45
N ALA A 106 8.65 14.06 -1.68
CA ALA A 106 8.34 14.78 -2.91
C ALA A 106 7.11 14.19 -3.65
N CYS A 107 6.29 13.40 -2.96
CA CYS A 107 5.11 12.72 -3.52
C CYS A 107 5.44 11.76 -4.68
N LEU A 108 6.65 11.19 -4.69
CA LEU A 108 7.04 10.16 -5.63
C LEU A 108 6.59 8.78 -5.12
N PRO A 109 6.29 7.81 -6.00
CA PRO A 109 5.82 6.50 -5.60
C PRO A 109 6.78 5.76 -4.67
N MET A 110 6.23 4.99 -3.74
CA MET A 110 7.01 4.25 -2.74
C MET A 110 7.52 2.89 -3.22
N GLY A 111 6.97 2.37 -4.33
CA GLY A 111 7.32 1.02 -4.80
C GLY A 111 6.90 -0.10 -3.84
N VAL A 112 7.33 -1.34 -4.15
CA VAL A 112 7.01 -2.56 -3.37
C VAL A 112 8.25 -2.96 -2.56
N PRO A 113 8.13 -3.34 -1.30
CA PRO A 113 6.91 -3.53 -0.48
C PRO A 113 6.50 -2.29 0.33
N ARG A 114 7.17 -1.16 0.15
CA ARG A 114 7.00 0.06 0.95
C ARG A 114 5.57 0.65 0.87
N VAL A 115 4.88 0.45 -0.24
CA VAL A 115 3.51 0.94 -0.46
C VAL A 115 2.44 0.12 0.27
N ASN A 116 2.66 -1.16 0.53
CA ASN A 116 1.65 -2.08 1.06
C ASN A 116 1.17 -1.81 2.51
N PRO A 117 1.94 -1.20 3.43
CA PRO A 117 1.43 -0.83 4.75
C PRO A 117 0.23 0.12 4.75
N TYR A 118 0.05 0.90 3.68
CA TYR A 118 -1.12 1.76 3.50
C TYR A 118 -2.34 0.93 3.09
N PRO A 119 -3.59 1.44 3.23
CA PRO A 119 -4.77 0.75 2.71
C PRO A 119 -4.65 0.47 1.21
N TRP A 120 -5.03 -0.74 0.81
CA TRP A 120 -4.97 -1.16 -0.58
C TRP A 120 -5.98 -2.27 -0.87
N LYS A 121 -6.26 -2.51 -2.16
CA LYS A 121 -7.12 -3.61 -2.59
C LYS A 121 -6.69 -4.18 -3.94
N PHE A 122 -7.07 -5.45 -4.17
CA PHE A 122 -7.03 -6.03 -5.50
C PHE A 122 -8.33 -5.74 -6.25
N ALA A 123 -8.22 -5.25 -7.48
CA ALA A 123 -9.34 -5.15 -8.43
C ALA A 123 -9.08 -6.12 -9.58
N MET A 124 -9.93 -7.14 -9.72
CA MET A 124 -9.74 -8.23 -10.65
C MET A 124 -10.54 -7.99 -11.93
N THR A 125 -9.88 -8.11 -13.10
CA THR A 125 -10.51 -7.94 -14.41
C THR A 125 -10.68 -9.29 -15.11
N TYR A 126 -11.94 -9.67 -15.34
CA TYR A 126 -12.31 -10.88 -16.06
C TYR A 126 -12.74 -10.56 -17.49
N THR A 127 -12.34 -11.43 -18.41
CA THR A 127 -12.80 -11.46 -19.80
C THR A 127 -13.46 -12.83 -20.08
N SER A 128 -13.92 -13.05 -21.30
CA SER A 128 -14.38 -14.39 -21.73
C SER A 128 -13.30 -15.48 -21.63
N LYS A 129 -12.04 -15.10 -21.46
CA LYS A 129 -10.91 -16.01 -21.27
C LYS A 129 -10.55 -16.24 -19.79
N GLY A 130 -11.34 -15.71 -18.86
CA GLY A 130 -11.10 -15.77 -17.41
C GLY A 130 -10.41 -14.52 -16.87
N LEU A 131 -9.72 -14.64 -15.73
CA LEU A 131 -8.96 -13.57 -15.09
C LEU A 131 -7.75 -13.19 -15.96
N THR A 132 -7.68 -11.93 -16.36
CA THR A 132 -6.61 -11.43 -17.25
C THR A 132 -5.67 -10.44 -16.57
N GLN A 133 -6.17 -9.68 -15.60
CA GLN A 133 -5.38 -8.67 -14.88
C GLN A 133 -5.88 -8.53 -13.44
N ILE A 134 -4.95 -8.24 -12.55
CA ILE A 134 -5.23 -7.77 -11.20
C ILE A 134 -4.59 -6.39 -11.07
N TYR A 135 -5.39 -5.40 -10.70
CA TYR A 135 -4.88 -4.08 -10.31
C TYR A 135 -4.73 -4.04 -8.80
N VAL A 136 -3.57 -3.66 -8.32
CA VAL A 136 -3.37 -3.33 -6.90
C VAL A 136 -3.54 -1.83 -6.77
N LEU A 137 -4.61 -1.41 -6.13
CA LEU A 137 -4.94 -0.01 -5.89
C LEU A 137 -4.50 0.37 -4.48
N HIS A 138 -3.78 1.47 -4.32
CA HIS A 138 -3.25 1.93 -3.04
C HIS A 138 -3.79 3.32 -2.67
N GLU A 139 -4.03 3.53 -1.38
CA GLU A 139 -4.42 4.82 -0.79
C GLU A 139 -3.16 5.60 -0.41
N THR A 140 -2.36 6.02 -1.39
CA THR A 140 -1.08 6.69 -1.15
C THR A 140 -0.98 8.09 -1.73
N GLY A 141 -1.93 8.49 -2.57
CA GLY A 141 -2.02 9.86 -3.13
C GLY A 141 -0.88 10.29 -4.04
N ASP A 142 0.04 9.39 -4.34
CA ASP A 142 1.12 9.61 -5.29
C ASP A 142 0.67 9.34 -6.73
N ALA A 143 1.36 9.94 -7.69
CA ALA A 143 1.10 9.70 -9.10
C ALA A 143 1.34 8.21 -9.43
N GLY A 144 0.30 7.54 -9.98
CA GLY A 144 0.41 6.13 -10.35
C GLY A 144 0.26 5.15 -9.19
N ALA A 145 -0.54 5.47 -8.16
CA ALA A 145 -0.84 4.62 -7.02
C ALA A 145 -1.55 3.29 -7.36
N HIS A 146 -1.22 2.69 -8.47
CA HIS A 146 -1.71 1.39 -8.91
C HIS A 146 -0.60 0.57 -9.57
N ARG A 147 -0.70 -0.74 -9.41
CA ARG A 147 0.18 -1.73 -10.03
C ARG A 147 -0.67 -2.70 -10.84
N VAL A 148 -0.21 -3.11 -12.00
CA VAL A 148 -0.90 -4.10 -12.84
C VAL A 148 -0.16 -5.43 -12.76
N ILE A 149 -0.86 -6.50 -12.43
CA ILE A 149 -0.37 -7.88 -12.47
C ILE A 149 -1.08 -8.58 -13.63
N TYR A 150 -0.34 -9.03 -14.61
CA TYR A 150 -0.88 -9.74 -15.77
C TYR A 150 -1.09 -11.21 -15.44
N MET A 151 -2.33 -11.69 -15.61
CA MET A 151 -2.76 -13.07 -15.28
C MET A 151 -3.05 -13.91 -16.52
N ASP A 152 -2.73 -13.41 -17.71
CA ASP A 152 -3.06 -14.02 -19.02
C ASP A 152 -2.00 -15.01 -19.54
N GLY A 153 -1.02 -15.35 -18.70
CA GLY A 153 0.04 -16.31 -19.03
C GLY A 153 1.16 -15.74 -19.91
N ARG A 154 1.20 -14.41 -20.09
CA ARG A 154 2.32 -13.78 -20.81
C ARG A 154 3.62 -13.93 -20.05
N LYS A 155 4.73 -13.78 -20.76
CA LYS A 155 6.08 -13.64 -20.19
C LYS A 155 6.39 -12.17 -19.93
N HIS A 156 7.45 -11.92 -19.16
CA HIS A 156 8.06 -10.58 -19.11
C HIS A 156 8.56 -10.16 -20.50
N PRO A 157 8.59 -8.85 -20.80
CA PRO A 157 9.27 -8.33 -21.96
C PRO A 157 10.74 -8.71 -21.98
N GLU A 158 11.34 -8.77 -23.17
CA GLU A 158 12.79 -8.89 -23.28
C GLU A 158 13.46 -7.64 -22.68
N PRO A 159 14.72 -7.74 -22.21
CA PRO A 159 15.41 -6.64 -21.52
C PRO A 159 15.40 -5.32 -22.29
N ASP A 160 15.52 -5.34 -23.62
CA ASP A 160 15.53 -4.14 -24.47
C ASP A 160 14.14 -3.49 -24.61
N ASP A 161 13.06 -4.24 -24.31
CA ASP A 161 11.67 -3.76 -24.37
C ASP A 161 11.12 -3.43 -22.97
N LEU A 162 11.93 -3.60 -21.92
CA LEU A 162 11.55 -3.40 -20.54
C LEU A 162 11.82 -1.95 -20.10
N PHE A 163 10.76 -1.21 -19.80
CA PHE A 163 10.87 0.17 -19.30
C PHE A 163 10.87 0.19 -17.77
N PRO A 164 11.99 0.58 -17.12
CA PRO A 164 12.05 0.62 -15.65
C PRO A 164 11.03 1.59 -15.06
N SER A 165 10.27 1.11 -14.07
CA SER A 165 9.22 1.88 -13.42
C SER A 165 9.21 1.67 -11.90
N TRP A 166 8.41 2.46 -11.18
CA TRP A 166 8.29 2.37 -9.72
C TRP A 166 7.70 1.04 -9.23
N PHE A 167 6.83 0.40 -10.04
CA PHE A 167 6.17 -0.85 -9.69
C PHE A 167 6.61 -2.03 -10.58
N GLY A 168 7.53 -1.80 -11.49
CA GLY A 168 8.01 -2.81 -12.42
C GLY A 168 6.95 -3.36 -13.36
N HIS A 169 7.28 -4.45 -14.04
CA HIS A 169 6.36 -5.26 -14.84
C HIS A 169 6.07 -6.55 -14.09
N SER A 170 4.80 -6.78 -13.73
CA SER A 170 4.38 -7.91 -12.92
C SER A 170 3.56 -8.90 -13.74
N ILE A 171 3.91 -10.18 -13.65
CA ILE A 171 3.10 -11.31 -14.13
C ILE A 171 2.69 -12.17 -12.94
N GLY A 172 1.53 -12.81 -13.02
CA GLY A 172 1.01 -13.62 -11.92
C GLY A 172 0.42 -14.94 -12.39
N HIS A 173 0.37 -15.88 -11.47
CA HIS A 173 -0.33 -17.15 -11.63
C HIS A 173 -0.76 -17.69 -10.27
N TRP A 174 -1.66 -18.68 -10.29
CA TRP A 174 -2.11 -19.33 -9.08
C TRP A 174 -1.38 -20.65 -8.84
N GLU A 175 -0.86 -20.85 -7.65
CA GLU A 175 -0.38 -22.12 -7.11
C GLU A 175 -1.32 -22.57 -5.98
N GLY A 176 -2.29 -23.43 -6.30
CA GLY A 176 -3.37 -23.73 -5.36
C GLY A 176 -4.16 -22.49 -4.98
N ASP A 177 -4.11 -22.12 -3.70
CA ASP A 177 -4.74 -20.92 -3.12
C ASP A 177 -3.77 -19.72 -2.99
N THR A 178 -2.53 -19.87 -3.43
CA THR A 178 -1.52 -18.81 -3.39
C THR A 178 -1.45 -18.09 -4.72
N LEU A 179 -1.61 -16.77 -4.70
CA LEU A 179 -1.29 -15.90 -5.84
C LEU A 179 0.22 -15.65 -5.84
N VAL A 180 0.91 -16.11 -6.86
CA VAL A 180 2.34 -15.84 -7.07
C VAL A 180 2.48 -14.70 -8.05
N VAL A 181 3.27 -13.69 -7.68
CA VAL A 181 3.53 -12.49 -8.50
C VAL A 181 5.03 -12.34 -8.69
N ASP A 182 5.46 -12.43 -9.94
CA ASP A 182 6.84 -12.23 -10.36
C ASP A 182 6.99 -10.83 -10.97
N THR A 183 8.00 -10.06 -10.53
CA THR A 183 8.15 -8.67 -10.97
C THR A 183 9.60 -8.30 -11.21
N ILE A 184 9.86 -7.76 -12.39
CA ILE A 184 11.14 -7.22 -12.83
C ILE A 184 10.97 -5.79 -13.38
N GLY A 185 12.06 -5.14 -13.74
CA GLY A 185 12.01 -3.81 -14.38
C GLY A 185 11.63 -2.69 -13.41
N TYR A 186 12.06 -2.78 -12.19
CA TYR A 186 12.01 -1.66 -11.27
C TYR A 186 13.04 -0.59 -11.65
N ASN A 187 12.70 0.68 -11.42
CA ASN A 187 13.72 1.73 -11.36
C ASN A 187 14.43 1.66 -9.99
N ASP A 188 15.54 2.37 -9.83
CA ASP A 188 16.37 2.39 -8.61
C ASP A 188 16.01 3.54 -7.65
N LYS A 189 14.79 4.12 -7.76
CA LYS A 189 14.48 5.43 -7.17
C LYS A 189 13.75 5.37 -5.84
N PHE A 190 13.14 4.26 -5.46
CA PHE A 190 12.42 4.15 -4.19
C PHE A 190 13.27 3.48 -3.09
N TRP A 191 12.78 3.53 -1.87
CA TRP A 191 13.38 2.86 -0.71
C TRP A 191 12.48 1.73 -0.25
N PHE A 192 13.06 0.65 0.23
CA PHE A 192 12.28 -0.46 0.78
C PHE A 192 11.59 -0.13 2.12
N ASP A 193 12.11 0.86 2.85
CA ASP A 193 11.63 1.31 4.16
C ASP A 193 12.08 2.74 4.45
N SER A 194 11.55 3.36 5.53
CA SER A 194 11.92 4.73 5.92
C SER A 194 13.34 4.84 6.52
N ARG A 195 14.02 3.71 6.76
CA ARG A 195 15.45 3.71 7.11
C ARG A 195 16.34 3.99 5.89
N GLY A 196 15.77 3.99 4.70
CA GLY A 196 16.52 4.24 3.49
C GLY A 196 17.19 3.01 2.89
N THR A 197 16.66 1.80 3.15
CA THR A 197 17.19 0.57 2.55
C THR A 197 17.10 0.65 1.02
N PRO A 198 18.25 0.66 0.29
CA PRO A 198 18.27 0.83 -1.15
C PRO A 198 18.00 -0.47 -1.89
N HIS A 199 17.83 -0.33 -3.21
CA HIS A 199 17.96 -1.41 -4.20
C HIS A 199 18.57 -0.84 -5.47
N THR A 200 18.85 -1.73 -6.43
CA THR A 200 19.34 -1.38 -7.77
C THR A 200 18.26 -1.66 -8.83
N ASP A 201 18.55 -1.32 -10.08
CA ASP A 201 17.75 -1.68 -11.26
C ASP A 201 17.77 -3.20 -11.58
N GLN A 202 18.63 -3.97 -10.91
CA GLN A 202 18.64 -5.43 -10.98
C GLN A 202 17.59 -6.09 -10.07
N LEU A 203 16.78 -5.28 -9.38
CA LEU A 203 15.75 -5.77 -8.47
C LEU A 203 14.74 -6.66 -9.20
N HIS A 204 14.61 -7.88 -8.70
CA HIS A 204 13.58 -8.86 -9.04
C HIS A 204 12.88 -9.29 -7.76
N THR A 205 11.55 -9.29 -7.74
CA THR A 205 10.77 -9.73 -6.58
C THR A 205 9.82 -10.85 -6.95
N ILE A 206 9.67 -11.81 -6.02
CA ILE A 206 8.64 -12.84 -6.09
C ILE A 206 7.79 -12.73 -4.83
N GLU A 207 6.52 -12.39 -4.98
CA GLU A 207 5.55 -12.31 -3.89
C GLU A 207 4.65 -13.55 -3.91
N ARG A 208 4.37 -14.10 -2.75
CA ARG A 208 3.48 -15.24 -2.58
C ARG A 208 2.37 -14.85 -1.59
N TRP A 209 1.23 -14.49 -2.13
CA TRP A 209 0.07 -14.03 -1.36
C TRP A 209 -0.83 -15.21 -1.03
N THR A 210 -0.85 -15.63 0.22
CA THR A 210 -1.63 -16.78 0.71
C THR A 210 -2.64 -16.32 1.75
N PRO A 211 -3.95 -16.45 1.49
CA PRO A 211 -4.97 -16.16 2.48
C PRO A 211 -5.00 -17.28 3.53
N ILE A 212 -4.95 -16.89 4.80
CA ILE A 212 -5.04 -17.82 5.95
C ILE A 212 -6.50 -18.00 6.34
N ASN A 213 -7.25 -16.92 6.33
CA ASN A 213 -8.69 -16.84 6.59
C ASN A 213 -9.20 -15.55 5.94
N TYR A 214 -10.48 -15.23 6.13
CA TYR A 214 -11.09 -14.02 5.55
C TYR A 214 -10.35 -12.73 5.94
N GLY A 215 -9.85 -12.66 7.17
CA GLY A 215 -9.24 -11.43 7.71
C GLY A 215 -7.74 -11.35 7.59
N THR A 216 -7.06 -12.40 7.11
CA THR A 216 -5.60 -12.48 7.15
C THR A 216 -5.02 -12.99 5.84
N LEU A 217 -4.16 -12.18 5.24
CA LEU A 217 -3.44 -12.48 4.01
C LEU A 217 -1.93 -12.37 4.29
N VAL A 218 -1.19 -13.42 4.01
CA VAL A 218 0.26 -13.48 4.19
C VAL A 218 0.95 -13.23 2.86
N ASN A 219 1.96 -12.37 2.87
CA ASN A 219 2.89 -12.15 1.75
C ASN A 219 4.28 -12.68 2.12
N GLU A 220 4.74 -13.71 1.46
CA GLU A 220 6.14 -14.13 1.48
C GLU A 220 6.83 -13.49 0.27
N LEU A 221 7.63 -12.46 0.54
CA LEU A 221 8.34 -11.66 -0.46
C LEU A 221 9.80 -12.14 -0.56
N THR A 222 10.18 -12.68 -1.68
CA THR A 222 11.59 -12.94 -2.01
C THR A 222 12.14 -11.78 -2.83
N ILE A 223 13.23 -11.18 -2.34
CA ILE A 223 14.00 -10.12 -2.99
C ILE A 223 15.28 -10.71 -3.56
N ILE A 224 15.50 -10.50 -4.84
CA ILE A 224 16.69 -10.89 -5.59
C ILE A 224 17.25 -9.61 -6.21
N ASP A 225 18.33 -9.10 -5.65
CA ASP A 225 19.03 -7.92 -6.15
C ASP A 225 20.53 -8.08 -5.84
N PRO A 226 21.30 -8.68 -6.74
CA PRO A 226 22.72 -8.93 -6.51
C PRO A 226 23.55 -7.65 -6.42
N GLY A 227 23.01 -6.52 -6.88
CA GLY A 227 23.61 -5.20 -6.71
C GLY A 227 23.52 -4.68 -5.28
N THR A 228 22.56 -5.13 -4.49
CA THR A 228 22.29 -4.66 -3.11
C THR A 228 22.52 -5.72 -2.05
N PHE A 229 22.17 -6.98 -2.32
CA PHE A 229 22.22 -8.08 -1.36
C PHE A 229 23.23 -9.15 -1.78
N SER A 230 23.96 -9.70 -0.81
CA SER A 230 24.93 -10.77 -1.06
C SER A 230 24.29 -12.13 -1.40
N LYS A 231 22.98 -12.27 -1.15
CA LYS A 231 22.16 -13.44 -1.51
C LYS A 231 20.68 -13.03 -1.53
N PRO A 232 19.81 -13.77 -2.22
CA PRO A 232 18.37 -13.59 -2.11
C PRO A 232 17.89 -13.66 -0.66
N VAL A 233 16.88 -12.86 -0.32
CA VAL A 233 16.28 -12.84 1.00
C VAL A 233 14.76 -12.97 0.89
N THR A 234 14.18 -13.84 1.73
CA THR A 234 12.73 -13.99 1.82
C THR A 234 12.25 -13.39 3.14
N LEU A 235 11.28 -12.50 3.03
CA LEU A 235 10.65 -11.78 4.12
C LEU A 235 9.18 -12.17 4.21
N LYS A 236 8.61 -12.08 5.41
CA LYS A 236 7.21 -12.46 5.62
C LYS A 236 6.43 -11.33 6.26
N PHE A 237 5.41 -10.88 5.56
CA PHE A 237 4.52 -9.82 5.99
C PHE A 237 3.08 -10.33 6.12
N THR A 238 2.29 -9.66 6.94
CA THR A 238 0.87 -9.96 7.11
C THR A 238 0.03 -8.74 6.79
N ALA A 239 -0.94 -8.91 5.91
CA ALA A 239 -2.01 -7.96 5.68
C ALA A 239 -3.26 -8.39 6.46
N THR A 240 -3.99 -7.39 6.96
CA THR A 240 -5.23 -7.58 7.69
C THR A 240 -6.37 -6.92 6.94
N HIS A 241 -7.52 -7.58 6.84
CA HIS A 241 -8.70 -7.02 6.22
C HIS A 241 -9.22 -5.82 7.03
N ILE A 242 -9.45 -4.70 6.40
CA ILE A 242 -10.16 -3.58 7.01
C ILE A 242 -11.68 -3.79 6.89
N ARG A 243 -12.47 -3.01 7.60
CA ARG A 243 -13.93 -3.18 7.60
C ARG A 243 -14.48 -3.08 6.16
N PRO A 244 -15.36 -4.03 5.74
CA PRO A 244 -15.82 -4.09 4.35
C PRO A 244 -16.78 -2.95 3.94
N ASP A 245 -17.30 -2.19 4.91
CA ASP A 245 -18.09 -0.97 4.68
C ASP A 245 -17.21 0.27 4.42
N LEU A 246 -15.88 0.11 4.52
CA LEU A 246 -14.90 1.12 4.17
C LEU A 246 -14.28 0.78 2.81
N ASP A 247 -13.99 1.79 2.03
CA ASP A 247 -13.21 1.68 0.79
C ASP A 247 -11.96 2.55 0.91
N LEU A 248 -11.12 2.52 -0.11
CA LEU A 248 -9.98 3.40 -0.20
C LEU A 248 -10.45 4.85 -0.25
N LEU A 249 -9.82 5.69 0.54
CA LEU A 249 -10.07 7.12 0.53
C LEU A 249 -9.27 7.79 -0.59
N GLU A 250 -9.80 8.88 -1.10
CA GLU A 250 -9.00 9.79 -1.91
C GLU A 250 -7.95 10.46 -1.00
N PHE A 251 -6.70 10.33 -1.38
CA PHE A 251 -5.59 11.01 -0.72
C PHE A 251 -4.69 11.63 -1.80
N ILE A 252 -4.41 12.92 -1.67
CA ILE A 252 -3.57 13.66 -2.62
C ILE A 252 -2.34 14.17 -1.86
N CYS A 253 -1.23 13.50 -2.04
CA CYS A 253 0.02 13.79 -1.35
C CYS A 253 0.45 15.26 -1.48
N LEU A 254 0.21 15.90 -2.64
CA LEU A 254 0.60 17.30 -2.87
C LEU A 254 -0.18 18.30 -2.02
N GLU A 255 -1.42 18.00 -1.64
CA GLU A 255 -2.24 18.90 -0.81
C GLU A 255 -1.74 18.93 0.64
N ASP A 256 -1.23 17.81 1.13
CA ASP A 256 -0.74 17.67 2.50
C ASP A 256 0.80 17.77 2.61
N ASN A 257 1.49 18.09 1.51
CA ASN A 257 2.96 18.12 1.46
C ASN A 257 3.54 19.29 2.23
N GLN A 258 3.96 19.06 3.48
CA GLN A 258 4.57 20.06 4.36
C GLN A 258 6.02 20.40 3.99
N TYR A 259 6.66 19.69 3.07
CA TYR A 259 8.07 19.93 2.71
C TYR A 259 8.25 20.99 1.63
N GLY A 260 7.15 21.56 1.10
CA GLY A 260 7.21 22.66 0.14
C GLY A 260 7.88 22.32 -1.20
N LYS A 261 8.14 21.03 -1.45
CA LYS A 261 8.79 20.57 -2.70
C LYS A 261 7.84 20.50 -3.88
N ALA A 262 6.53 20.52 -3.63
CA ALA A 262 5.50 20.67 -4.65
C ALA A 262 5.04 22.13 -4.67
N GLY A 263 4.96 22.73 -5.84
CA GLY A 263 4.49 24.11 -5.99
C GLY A 263 3.10 24.28 -5.35
N GLY A 264 2.97 25.23 -4.46
CA GLY A 264 1.76 25.45 -3.70
C GLY A 264 0.54 25.59 -4.59
N PHE A 265 -0.44 24.73 -4.37
CA PHE A 265 -1.77 24.85 -4.97
C PHE A 265 -2.59 25.82 -4.12
N THR A 266 -3.03 26.92 -4.71
CA THR A 266 -3.98 27.84 -4.03
C THR A 266 -5.38 27.55 -4.55
N PRO A 267 -6.31 27.08 -3.70
CA PRO A 267 -7.68 26.84 -4.10
C PRO A 267 -8.35 28.09 -4.68
N ALA A 268 -9.25 27.93 -5.61
CA ALA A 268 -9.95 29.07 -6.26
C ALA A 268 -10.72 29.93 -5.24
N SER A 269 -11.17 29.31 -4.12
CA SER A 269 -11.84 30.00 -3.00
C SER A 269 -10.96 30.99 -2.24
N GLU A 270 -9.62 30.83 -2.30
CA GLU A 270 -8.66 31.69 -1.64
C GLU A 270 -8.09 32.81 -2.55
N ARG A 271 -8.45 32.75 -3.85
CA ARG A 271 -8.13 33.84 -4.80
C ARG A 271 -9.10 35.00 -4.60
N LYS A 272 -8.75 35.89 -3.70
CA LYS A 272 -9.44 37.19 -3.51
C LYS A 272 -8.81 38.25 -4.39
#